data_b317778060c487b3148dd292777e943c
#
_entry.id   b317778060c487b3148dd292777e943c
#
_cell.length_a   1.000
_cell.length_b   1.000
_cell.length_c   1.000
_cell.angle_alpha   90.00
_cell.angle_beta   90.00
_cell.angle_gamma   90.00
#
_symmetry.space_group_name_H-M   'P 1'
#
loop_
_entity.id
_entity.type
_entity.pdbx_description
1 polymer ?
#
loop_
_entity_poly.entity_id
_entity_poly.type
_entity_poly.pdbx_seq_one_letter_code
_entity_poly.pdbx_strand_id
1 'polypeptide(L)'
;MRFIADESCDFAVVRALGSAGHDVVAVVDVAPRAEDQAIIELAHQERRILLTEDKDFGRLVHVSKARSAGVILIRFPSQRRSELPGSIVSLVRKHGQRLTGRFVVLQPGRVRFDPELELE
;
A
#
# COMPACT_ATOMS: atom_id res chain seq x y z
N MET A 1 10.83 -6.14 -0.96
CA MET A 1 9.66 -6.14 -0.05
C MET A 1 8.44 -6.70 -0.80
N ARG A 2 7.40 -7.01 -0.08
CA ARG A 2 6.22 -7.65 -0.65
C ARG A 2 5.01 -6.74 -0.50
N PHE A 3 4.28 -6.54 -1.57
CA PHE A 3 3.13 -5.63 -1.62
C PHE A 3 1.93 -6.30 -2.26
N ILE A 4 0.74 -5.78 -1.94
CA ILE A 4 -0.49 -6.13 -2.63
C ILE A 4 -1.23 -4.83 -2.94
N ALA A 5 -1.64 -4.66 -4.20
CA ALA A 5 -2.35 -3.48 -4.64
C ALA A 5 -3.81 -3.83 -4.87
N ASP A 6 -4.72 -3.10 -4.21
CA ASP A 6 -6.14 -3.32 -4.43
C ASP A 6 -6.59 -2.66 -5.75
N GLU A 7 -7.86 -2.82 -6.08
CA GLU A 7 -8.36 -2.33 -7.38
C GLU A 7 -8.35 -0.81 -7.50
N SER A 8 -8.32 -0.09 -6.38
CA SER A 8 -8.27 1.37 -6.42
C SER A 8 -6.89 1.90 -6.75
N CYS A 9 -5.86 1.07 -6.62
CA CYS A 9 -4.48 1.50 -6.79
C CYS A 9 -4.15 1.66 -8.26
N ASP A 10 -3.52 2.79 -8.61
CA ASP A 10 -3.06 3.04 -9.96
C ASP A 10 -2.05 1.97 -10.35
N PHE A 11 -2.26 1.33 -11.51
CA PHE A 11 -1.40 0.24 -11.93
C PHE A 11 0.04 0.69 -12.21
N ALA A 12 0.25 1.98 -12.42
CA ALA A 12 1.61 2.52 -12.56
C ALA A 12 2.45 2.26 -11.32
N VAL A 13 1.81 2.19 -10.14
CA VAL A 13 2.50 1.87 -8.89
C VAL A 13 2.98 0.43 -8.91
N VAL A 14 2.14 -0.48 -9.37
CA VAL A 14 2.49 -1.91 -9.47
C VAL A 14 3.69 -2.06 -10.39
N ARG A 15 3.64 -1.44 -11.56
CA ARG A 15 4.75 -1.52 -12.51
C ARG A 15 6.04 -0.95 -11.97
N ALA A 16 5.94 0.21 -11.30
CA ALA A 16 7.13 0.90 -10.80
C ALA A 16 7.84 0.09 -9.72
N LEU A 17 7.07 -0.46 -8.77
CA LEU A 17 7.66 -1.26 -7.70
C LEU A 17 8.19 -2.58 -8.22
N GLY A 18 7.48 -3.21 -9.16
CA GLY A 18 7.96 -4.43 -9.79
C GLY A 18 9.27 -4.20 -10.51
N SER A 19 9.38 -3.10 -11.24
CA SER A 19 10.62 -2.76 -11.95
C SER A 19 11.77 -2.48 -10.99
N ALA A 20 11.45 -2.03 -9.78
CA ALA A 20 12.46 -1.78 -8.76
C ALA A 20 12.85 -3.04 -7.99
N GLY A 21 12.32 -4.19 -8.37
CA GLY A 21 12.72 -5.47 -7.79
C GLY A 21 11.85 -5.96 -6.65
N HIS A 22 10.72 -5.33 -6.41
CA HIS A 22 9.82 -5.77 -5.34
C HIS A 22 8.80 -6.77 -5.82
N ASP A 23 8.28 -7.56 -4.90
CA ASP A 23 7.26 -8.58 -5.17
C ASP A 23 5.90 -7.92 -4.97
N VAL A 24 5.22 -7.61 -6.07
CA VAL A 24 3.95 -6.90 -6.04
C VAL A 24 2.87 -7.73 -6.68
N VAL A 25 1.79 -7.97 -5.95
CA VAL A 25 0.62 -8.67 -6.45
C VAL A 25 -0.50 -7.65 -6.63
N ALA A 26 -1.14 -7.67 -7.80
CA ALA A 26 -2.31 -6.83 -8.03
C ALA A 26 -3.55 -7.70 -7.84
N VAL A 27 -4.47 -7.24 -7.00
CA VAL A 27 -5.69 -8.01 -6.72
C VAL A 27 -6.47 -8.31 -8.00
N VAL A 28 -6.50 -7.35 -8.92
CA VAL A 28 -7.23 -7.51 -10.17
C VAL A 28 -6.70 -8.70 -10.99
N ASP A 29 -5.44 -9.06 -10.81
CA ASP A 29 -4.83 -10.15 -11.57
C ASP A 29 -5.01 -11.51 -10.90
N VAL A 30 -5.05 -11.55 -9.57
CA VAL A 30 -5.04 -12.84 -8.84
C VAL A 30 -6.39 -13.17 -8.22
N ALA A 31 -7.20 -12.19 -7.92
CA ALA A 31 -8.49 -12.40 -7.26
C ALA A 31 -9.46 -11.30 -7.69
N PRO A 32 -9.80 -11.23 -9.01
CA PRO A 32 -10.67 -10.17 -9.48
C PRO A 32 -12.02 -10.24 -8.77
N ARG A 33 -12.54 -9.07 -8.39
CA ARG A 33 -13.80 -8.93 -7.66
C ARG A 33 -13.76 -9.57 -6.28
N ALA A 34 -12.57 -9.75 -5.71
CA ALA A 34 -12.47 -10.28 -4.37
C ALA A 34 -13.14 -9.34 -3.39
N GLU A 35 -13.84 -9.91 -2.41
CA GLU A 35 -14.40 -9.10 -1.35
C GLU A 35 -13.29 -8.64 -0.41
N ASP A 36 -13.57 -7.58 0.34
CA ASP A 36 -12.58 -6.98 1.23
C ASP A 36 -11.95 -8.00 2.16
N GLN A 37 -12.76 -8.91 2.69
CA GLN A 37 -12.24 -9.90 3.63
C GLN A 37 -11.19 -10.81 2.98
N ALA A 38 -11.40 -11.18 1.74
CA ALA A 38 -10.45 -12.04 1.03
C ALA A 38 -9.12 -11.30 0.81
N ILE A 39 -9.18 -10.01 0.52
CA ILE A 39 -7.97 -9.20 0.32
C ILE A 39 -7.22 -9.08 1.64
N ILE A 40 -7.94 -8.84 2.74
CA ILE A 40 -7.35 -8.75 4.07
C ILE A 40 -6.62 -10.04 4.41
N GLU A 41 -7.26 -11.18 4.17
CA GLU A 41 -6.66 -12.47 4.48
C GLU A 41 -5.41 -12.71 3.67
N LEU A 42 -5.46 -12.40 2.38
CA LEU A 42 -4.31 -12.60 1.51
C LEU A 42 -3.14 -11.73 1.94
N ALA A 43 -3.40 -10.46 2.22
CA ALA A 43 -2.36 -9.54 2.67
C ALA A 43 -1.72 -10.05 3.96
N HIS A 44 -2.53 -10.53 4.88
CA HIS A 44 -2.04 -11.03 6.16
C HIS A 44 -1.24 -12.32 5.99
N GLN A 45 -1.79 -13.28 5.26
CA GLN A 45 -1.13 -14.58 5.07
C GLN A 45 0.22 -14.45 4.39
N GLU A 46 0.30 -13.57 3.41
CA GLU A 46 1.53 -13.40 2.64
C GLU A 46 2.40 -12.28 3.15
N ARG A 47 1.99 -11.62 4.22
CA ARG A 47 2.73 -10.52 4.85
C ARG A 47 3.05 -9.43 3.83
N ARG A 48 2.03 -9.02 3.09
CA ARG A 48 2.17 -8.00 2.07
C ARG A 48 1.66 -6.67 2.59
N ILE A 49 2.40 -5.61 2.30
CA ILE A 49 1.95 -4.25 2.59
C ILE A 49 0.90 -3.88 1.55
N LEU A 50 -0.23 -3.38 2.00
CA LEU A 50 -1.32 -2.98 1.11
C LEU A 50 -1.02 -1.62 0.49
N LEU A 51 -1.22 -1.53 -0.83
CA LEU A 51 -1.18 -0.27 -1.56
C LEU A 51 -2.60 0.04 -1.98
N THR A 52 -3.14 1.17 -1.55
CA THR A 52 -4.53 1.50 -1.84
C THR A 52 -4.71 3.01 -1.94
N GLU A 53 -5.73 3.42 -2.68
CA GLU A 53 -6.16 4.83 -2.73
C GLU A 53 -7.45 5.03 -1.98
N ASP A 54 -8.00 3.96 -1.41
CA ASP A 54 -9.24 4.00 -0.64
C ASP A 54 -8.90 4.11 0.85
N LYS A 55 -9.15 5.28 1.42
CA LYS A 55 -8.81 5.55 2.81
C LYS A 55 -9.52 4.61 3.77
N ASP A 56 -10.80 4.36 3.55
CA ASP A 56 -11.57 3.53 4.47
C ASP A 56 -11.11 2.09 4.43
N PHE A 57 -10.84 1.57 3.24
CA PHE A 57 -10.35 0.21 3.13
C PHE A 57 -8.95 0.08 3.74
N GLY A 58 -8.09 1.09 3.51
CA GLY A 58 -6.76 1.08 4.10
C GLY A 58 -6.81 1.01 5.62
N ARG A 59 -7.69 1.80 6.25
CA ARG A 59 -7.82 1.76 7.69
C ARG A 59 -8.39 0.44 8.17
N LEU A 60 -9.36 -0.11 7.44
CA LEU A 60 -9.93 -1.41 7.80
C LEU A 60 -8.87 -2.49 7.81
N VAL A 61 -8.02 -2.53 6.79
CA VAL A 61 -6.95 -3.52 6.72
C VAL A 61 -5.97 -3.33 7.87
N HIS A 62 -5.63 -2.09 8.17
CA HIS A 62 -4.65 -1.82 9.21
C HIS A 62 -5.10 -2.30 10.58
N VAL A 63 -6.39 -2.13 10.90
CA VAL A 63 -6.90 -2.45 12.24
C VAL A 63 -7.51 -3.83 12.34
N SER A 64 -7.75 -4.52 11.21
CA SER A 64 -8.50 -5.78 11.23
C SER A 64 -7.69 -6.94 11.80
N LYS A 65 -6.38 -6.83 11.76
CA LYS A 65 -5.48 -7.83 12.34
C LYS A 65 -4.52 -7.12 13.27
N ALA A 66 -4.20 -7.78 14.37
CA ALA A 66 -3.29 -7.18 15.34
C ALA A 66 -1.92 -6.91 14.75
N ARG A 67 -1.56 -7.61 13.68
CA ARG A 67 -0.24 -7.46 13.07
C ARG A 67 -0.33 -7.34 11.57
N SER A 68 -1.01 -6.30 11.12
CA SER A 68 -1.03 -5.98 9.70
C SER A 68 0.41 -5.78 9.22
N ALA A 69 0.69 -6.22 8.00
CA ALA A 69 2.01 -6.01 7.41
C ALA A 69 2.27 -4.54 7.08
N GLY A 70 1.22 -3.73 7.08
CA GLY A 70 1.33 -2.31 6.81
C GLY A 70 0.41 -1.87 5.68
N VAL A 71 0.17 -0.58 5.62
CA VAL A 71 -0.68 0.02 4.58
C VAL A 71 -0.01 1.30 4.09
N ILE A 72 0.04 1.46 2.78
CA ILE A 72 0.42 2.73 2.16
C ILE A 72 -0.80 3.27 1.46
N LEU A 73 -1.35 4.36 1.99
CA LEU A 73 -2.47 5.06 1.40
C LEU A 73 -1.94 6.12 0.45
N ILE A 74 -2.32 6.02 -0.81
CA ILE A 74 -1.85 6.92 -1.86
C ILE A 74 -2.90 7.99 -2.08
N ARG A 75 -2.48 9.26 -2.03
CA ARG A 75 -3.38 10.41 -2.19
C ARG A 75 -2.75 11.43 -3.12
N PHE A 76 -2.84 11.17 -4.41
CA PHE A 76 -2.32 12.06 -5.43
C PHE A 76 -3.45 12.64 -6.25
N PRO A 77 -3.52 13.97 -6.39
CA PRO A 77 -4.52 14.57 -7.27
C PRO A 77 -4.18 14.26 -8.73
N SER A 78 -5.18 14.35 -9.59
CA SER A 78 -5.01 14.02 -11.00
C SER A 78 -3.86 14.76 -11.65
N GLN A 79 -3.65 16.02 -11.29
CA GLN A 79 -2.62 16.86 -11.91
C GLN A 79 -1.20 16.44 -11.52
N ARG A 80 -1.07 15.65 -10.47
CA ARG A 80 0.25 15.25 -9.97
C ARG A 80 0.53 13.76 -10.12
N ARG A 81 -0.35 13.04 -10.86
CA ARG A 81 -0.21 11.59 -10.97
C ARG A 81 1.08 11.16 -11.67
N SER A 82 1.63 12.00 -12.52
CA SER A 82 2.90 11.66 -13.17
C SER A 82 4.05 11.52 -12.19
N GLU A 83 3.93 12.09 -11.00
CA GLU A 83 4.96 12.00 -9.97
C GLU A 83 4.85 10.73 -9.13
N LEU A 84 3.73 10.04 -9.23
CA LEU A 84 3.43 8.92 -8.33
C LEU A 84 4.43 7.76 -8.47
N PRO A 85 4.77 7.28 -9.67
CA PRO A 85 5.69 6.14 -9.76
C PRO A 85 7.03 6.41 -9.10
N GLY A 86 7.61 7.57 -9.34
CA GLY A 86 8.88 7.93 -8.71
C GLY A 86 8.75 8.09 -7.21
N SER A 87 7.62 8.66 -6.76
CA SER A 87 7.39 8.89 -5.34
C SER A 87 7.27 7.60 -4.57
N ILE A 88 6.56 6.60 -5.12
CA ILE A 88 6.39 5.33 -4.39
C ILE A 88 7.70 4.56 -4.32
N VAL A 89 8.48 4.54 -5.40
CA VAL A 89 9.76 3.86 -5.39
C VAL A 89 10.71 4.55 -4.40
N SER A 90 10.72 5.88 -4.39
CA SER A 90 11.55 6.63 -3.47
C SER A 90 11.16 6.38 -2.01
N LEU A 91 9.85 6.32 -1.73
CA LEU A 91 9.35 6.03 -0.39
C LEU A 91 9.91 4.70 0.11
N VAL A 92 9.77 3.66 -0.70
CA VAL A 92 10.18 2.33 -0.29
C VAL A 92 11.70 2.26 -0.14
N ARG A 93 12.45 2.87 -1.06
CA ARG A 93 13.90 2.88 -0.96
C ARG A 93 14.38 3.61 0.30
N LYS A 94 13.73 4.73 0.61
CA LYS A 94 14.18 5.57 1.72
C LYS A 94 13.82 4.99 3.08
N HIS A 95 12.63 4.41 3.21
CA HIS A 95 12.13 3.97 4.51
C HIS A 95 12.22 2.47 4.75
N GLY A 96 12.16 1.67 3.69
CA GLY A 96 12.40 0.22 3.81
C GLY A 96 11.55 -0.45 4.87
N GLN A 97 12.19 -1.22 5.74
CA GLN A 97 11.48 -2.00 6.76
C GLN A 97 10.71 -1.15 7.76
N ARG A 98 10.97 0.13 7.83
CA ARG A 98 10.22 1.02 8.73
C ARG A 98 8.77 1.17 8.30
N LEU A 99 8.43 0.76 7.06
CA LEU A 99 7.06 0.77 6.60
C LEU A 99 6.24 -0.39 7.15
N THR A 100 6.92 -1.45 7.60
CA THR A 100 6.24 -2.66 8.04
C THR A 100 5.40 -2.39 9.28
N GLY A 101 4.13 -2.79 9.20
CA GLY A 101 3.22 -2.62 10.32
C GLY A 101 2.69 -1.21 10.50
N ARG A 102 3.02 -0.27 9.62
CA ARG A 102 2.67 1.13 9.78
C ARG A 102 1.56 1.53 8.80
N PHE A 103 0.85 2.58 9.16
CA PHE A 103 -0.10 3.21 8.24
C PHE A 103 0.58 4.48 7.73
N VAL A 104 0.88 4.49 6.44
CA VAL A 104 1.66 5.55 5.82
C VAL A 104 0.82 6.23 4.75
N VAL A 105 0.80 7.55 4.75
CA VAL A 105 0.10 8.32 3.73
C VAL A 105 1.13 8.96 2.82
N LEU A 106 1.03 8.67 1.53
CA LEU A 106 1.92 9.22 0.52
C LEU A 106 1.19 10.25 -0.31
N GLN A 107 1.71 11.47 -0.30
CA GLN A 107 1.18 12.59 -1.08
C GLN A 107 2.32 13.20 -1.88
N PRO A 108 2.02 14.03 -2.88
CA PRO A 108 3.11 14.69 -3.61
C PRO A 108 4.00 15.49 -2.66
N GLY A 109 5.28 15.13 -2.63
CA GLY A 109 6.26 15.82 -1.79
C GLY A 109 6.09 15.62 -0.30
N ARG A 110 5.24 14.68 0.14
CA ARG A 110 4.98 14.53 1.56
C ARG A 110 4.69 13.09 1.93
N VAL A 111 5.32 12.64 3.00
CA VAL A 111 5.07 11.31 3.57
C VAL A 111 4.68 11.51 5.02
N ARG A 112 3.59 10.88 5.43
CA ARG A 112 3.14 10.99 6.80
C ARG A 112 2.88 9.60 7.37
N PHE A 113 3.48 9.30 8.51
CA PHE A 113 3.17 8.09 9.26
C PHE A 113 2.08 8.46 10.26
N ASP A 114 1.01 7.71 10.25
CA ASP A 114 -0.14 8.02 11.09
C ASP A 114 0.13 7.56 12.52
N PRO A 115 0.34 8.48 13.44
CA PRO A 115 0.68 8.11 14.82
C PRO A 115 -0.49 7.53 15.60
N GLU A 116 -1.70 7.77 15.15
CA GLU A 116 -2.86 7.24 15.85
C GLU A 116 -2.97 5.74 15.78
N LEU A 117 -2.31 5.15 14.77
CA LEU A 117 -2.39 3.71 14.57
C LEU A 117 -1.14 2.99 15.04
N GLU A 118 -0.25 3.68 15.74
CA GLU A 118 0.98 3.11 16.25
C GLU A 118 0.88 2.75 17.71
N LEU A 119 -0.26 2.46 18.18
CA LEU A 119 -0.44 2.20 19.57
C LEU A 119 0.14 0.92 19.97
N GLU A 120 0.60 1.08 21.01
CA GLU A 120 1.09 0.13 21.65
C GLU A 120 0.51 -0.81 22.06
#